data_3bb90bc0d40285fa975968f248485f66
#
_entry.id   3bb90bc0d40285fa975968f248485f66
#
_cell.length_a   1.000
_cell.length_b   1.000
_cell.length_c   1.000
_cell.angle_alpha   90.00
_cell.angle_beta   90.00
_cell.angle_gamma   90.00
#
_symmetry.space_group_name_H-M   'P 1'
#
loop_
_entity.id
_entity.type
_entity.pdbx_description
1 polymer ?
#
loop_
_entity_poly.entity_id
_entity_poly.type
_entity_poly.pdbx_seq_one_letter_code
_entity_poly.pdbx_strand_id
1 'polypeptide(L)'
;MIAVGCGSSAAKQSGSPTPGPGQVVYQGTEWAVVIDGGKASAQHLVGDAWRPARQGTVKIRVLGPKPGSKGNPNIPQVAAALSAGDDLAESALWVDGVELLEKGGGLTPTKGTIYGAPAAPLAKGRHTAIAYARTGTQAFAVAWTFSV
;
A
#
# COMPACT_ATOMS: atom_id res chain seq x y z
N MET A 1 -0.64 -22.41 31.10
CA MET A 1 -1.05 -21.98 30.42
C MET A 1 -1.29 -21.49 29.98
N ILE A 2 -1.11 -21.84 30.36
CA ILE A 2 -1.51 -21.34 29.61
C ILE A 2 -1.73 -20.84 29.18
N ALA A 3 -1.71 -21.08 29.43
CA ALA A 3 -2.03 -20.51 28.73
C ALA A 3 -2.17 -20.04 28.31
N VAL A 4 -2.09 -20.29 28.62
CA VAL A 4 -2.33 -19.81 27.97
C VAL A 4 -2.24 -19.32 27.36
N GLY A 5 -2.17 -19.58 27.69
CA GLY A 5 -2.27 -19.10 26.94
C GLY A 5 -2.20 -18.66 26.37
N CYS A 6 -2.13 -18.76 26.44
CA CYS A 6 -2.19 -18.34 25.67
C CYS A 6 -1.99 -17.84 24.98
N GLY A 7 -1.89 -18.08 25.22
CA GLY A 7 -1.85 -17.58 24.32
C GLY A 7 -1.52 -17.16 23.63
N SER A 8 -1.35 -17.31 23.61
CA SER A 8 -1.15 -16.93 22.70
C SER A 8 -0.76 -16.61 22.02
N SER A 9 -0.76 -16.91 22.22
CA SER A 9 -0.55 -16.69 21.29
C SER A 9 -0.36 -16.63 20.64
N ALA A 10 -0.42 -16.99 20.98
CA ALA A 10 -0.42 -16.97 20.10
C ALA A 10 -0.48 -17.07 19.48
N ALA A 11 -0.50 -17.26 19.63
CA ALA A 11 -0.67 -17.31 18.90
C ALA A 11 -0.82 -17.50 18.50
N LYS A 12 -0.90 -17.71 18.50
CA LYS A 12 -1.15 -17.88 17.90
C LYS A 12 -1.60 -18.23 17.37
N GLN A 13 -1.73 -18.50 17.69
CA GLN A 13 -2.14 -18.71 17.06
C GLN A 13 -2.36 -18.96 16.22
N SER A 14 -2.72 -19.56 16.89
CA SER A 14 -2.72 -20.02 15.72
C SER A 14 -2.41 -19.34 14.62
N GLY A 15 -2.03 -19.16 14.47
CA GLY A 15 -2.15 -18.08 13.70
C GLY A 15 -1.38 -18.02 12.46
N SER A 16 -1.91 -17.30 11.55
CA SER A 16 -1.26 -16.95 10.31
C SER A 16 -0.06 -16.06 10.61
N PRO A 17 1.03 -16.17 9.84
CA PRO A 17 2.14 -15.25 9.99
C PRO A 17 1.70 -13.83 9.67
N THR A 18 2.38 -12.86 10.27
CA THR A 18 2.11 -11.45 10.07
C THR A 18 3.15 -10.85 9.14
N PRO A 19 2.75 -10.05 8.14
CA PRO A 19 3.70 -9.34 7.32
C PRO A 19 4.52 -8.37 8.16
N GLY A 20 5.75 -8.10 7.76
CA GLY A 20 6.61 -7.17 8.47
C GLY A 20 8.03 -7.23 7.96
N PRO A 21 8.93 -6.44 8.59
CA PRO A 21 8.66 -5.57 9.73
C PRO A 21 7.90 -4.30 9.34
N GLY A 22 7.30 -3.65 10.34
CA GLY A 22 6.62 -2.38 10.18
C GLY A 22 5.14 -2.49 10.43
N GLN A 23 4.42 -1.41 10.11
CA GLN A 23 2.98 -1.35 10.26
C GLN A 23 2.30 -1.94 9.02
N VAL A 24 1.38 -2.87 9.24
CA VAL A 24 0.59 -3.46 8.14
C VAL A 24 -0.47 -2.45 7.72
N VAL A 25 -0.43 -2.06 6.45
CA VAL A 25 -1.41 -1.16 5.84
C VAL A 25 -2.52 -1.96 5.18
N TYR A 26 -2.17 -3.07 4.56
CA TYR A 26 -3.08 -3.95 3.86
C TYR A 26 -2.59 -5.38 3.98
N GLN A 27 -3.51 -6.30 4.21
CA GLN A 27 -3.19 -7.73 4.22
C GLN A 27 -4.29 -8.51 3.53
N GLY A 28 -3.96 -9.06 2.37
CA GLY A 28 -4.80 -10.02 1.67
C GLY A 28 -4.38 -11.44 2.01
N THR A 29 -4.88 -12.40 1.25
CA THR A 29 -4.55 -13.82 1.48
C THR A 29 -3.12 -14.16 1.06
N GLU A 30 -2.58 -13.48 0.06
CA GLU A 30 -1.24 -13.74 -0.49
C GLU A 30 -0.37 -12.51 -0.56
N TRP A 31 -0.94 -11.32 -0.51
CA TRP A 31 -0.22 -10.07 -0.73
C TRP A 31 -0.49 -9.12 0.40
N ALA A 32 0.51 -8.30 0.73
CA ALA A 32 0.38 -7.32 1.79
C ALA A 32 1.21 -6.09 1.47
N VAL A 33 0.89 -4.99 2.13
CA VAL A 33 1.66 -3.75 2.09
C VAL A 33 1.96 -3.36 3.53
N VAL A 34 3.23 -3.10 3.81
CA VAL A 34 3.67 -2.61 5.11
C VAL A 34 4.43 -1.30 4.93
N ILE A 35 4.42 -0.47 5.97
CA ILE A 35 5.21 0.74 6.01
C ILE A 35 6.14 0.66 7.21
N ASP A 36 7.41 1.00 6.99
CA ASP A 36 8.45 0.93 8.01
C ASP A 36 9.42 2.09 7.78
N GLY A 37 9.53 2.98 8.76
CA GLY A 37 10.42 4.13 8.66
C GLY A 37 10.10 5.05 7.48
N GLY A 38 8.82 5.17 7.11
CA GLY A 38 8.40 6.02 6.00
C GLY A 38 8.53 5.37 4.63
N LYS A 39 8.98 4.11 4.57
CA LYS A 39 9.09 3.37 3.31
C LYS A 39 8.03 2.28 3.25
N ALA A 40 7.31 2.22 2.14
CA ALA A 40 6.35 1.16 1.91
C ALA A 40 7.04 -0.01 1.21
N SER A 41 6.60 -1.21 1.52
CA SER A 41 7.02 -2.40 0.79
C SER A 41 5.83 -3.33 0.57
N ALA A 42 5.80 -3.91 -0.62
CA ALA A 42 4.85 -4.97 -0.93
C ALA A 42 5.45 -6.30 -0.49
N GLN A 43 4.61 -7.17 0.05
CA GLN A 43 5.04 -8.49 0.49
C GLN A 43 4.17 -9.58 -0.10
N HIS A 44 4.75 -10.74 -0.28
CA HIS A 44 4.10 -11.91 -0.85
C HIS A 44 4.24 -13.07 0.13
N LEU A 45 3.13 -13.73 0.41
CA LEU A 45 3.14 -14.93 1.26
C LEU A 45 3.57 -16.14 0.41
N VAL A 46 4.71 -16.70 0.74
CA VAL A 46 5.26 -17.87 0.05
C VAL A 46 5.34 -18.99 1.07
N GLY A 47 4.52 -20.02 0.88
CA GLY A 47 4.37 -21.04 1.90
C GLY A 47 3.70 -20.45 3.13
N ASP A 48 4.42 -20.43 4.25
CA ASP A 48 3.94 -19.86 5.51
C ASP A 48 4.74 -18.64 5.95
N ALA A 49 5.50 -18.02 5.02
CA ALA A 49 6.35 -16.86 5.34
C ALA A 49 6.06 -15.69 4.40
N TRP A 50 5.94 -14.50 4.99
CA TRP A 50 5.87 -13.26 4.22
C TRP A 50 7.27 -12.84 3.81
N ARG A 51 7.45 -12.54 2.53
CA ARG A 51 8.72 -12.13 1.95
C ARG A 51 8.54 -10.86 1.14
N PRO A 52 9.59 -10.05 0.99
CA PRO A 52 9.51 -8.92 0.07
C PRO A 52 9.08 -9.41 -1.32
N ALA A 53 8.10 -8.76 -1.89
CA ALA A 53 7.63 -9.10 -3.23
C ALA A 53 8.67 -8.67 -4.26
N ARG A 54 8.76 -9.42 -5.36
CA ARG A 54 9.57 -8.99 -6.49
C ARG A 54 8.84 -7.86 -7.19
N GLN A 55 9.55 -6.76 -7.39
CA GLN A 55 9.02 -5.63 -8.16
C GLN A 55 8.91 -5.99 -9.64
N GLY A 56 9.95 -6.62 -10.18
CA GLY A 56 9.98 -6.99 -11.59
C GLY A 56 9.73 -5.78 -12.48
N THR A 57 8.68 -5.87 -13.30
CA THR A 57 8.32 -4.79 -14.24
C THR A 57 7.31 -3.80 -13.68
N VAL A 58 6.83 -3.99 -12.44
CA VAL A 58 5.85 -3.09 -11.85
C VAL A 58 6.49 -1.75 -11.54
N LYS A 59 5.89 -0.68 -12.06
CA LYS A 59 6.37 0.70 -11.86
C LYS A 59 5.22 1.57 -11.39
N ILE A 60 5.54 2.45 -10.44
CA ILE A 60 4.60 3.42 -9.92
C ILE A 60 5.27 4.79 -9.99
N ARG A 61 4.61 5.74 -10.64
CA ARG A 61 5.06 7.13 -10.70
C ARG A 61 4.05 8.00 -9.99
N VAL A 62 4.47 8.70 -8.95
CA VAL A 62 3.60 9.60 -8.20
C VAL A 62 3.23 10.78 -9.08
N LEU A 63 1.93 11.05 -9.21
CA LEU A 63 1.41 12.19 -9.97
C LEU A 63 1.02 13.34 -9.05
N GLY A 64 0.56 13.06 -7.84
CA GLY A 64 0.24 14.08 -6.87
C GLY A 64 -0.36 13.54 -5.59
N PRO A 65 -0.31 14.30 -4.48
CA PRO A 65 0.45 15.53 -4.33
C PRO A 65 1.94 15.29 -4.49
N LYS A 66 2.67 16.31 -4.97
CA LYS A 66 4.12 16.18 -5.19
C LYS A 66 4.81 15.84 -3.88
N PRO A 67 5.72 14.85 -3.86
CA PRO A 67 6.45 14.49 -2.64
C PRO A 67 7.13 15.71 -2.01
N GLY A 68 6.94 15.88 -0.70
CA GLY A 68 7.51 17.01 0.04
C GLY A 68 6.79 18.33 -0.15
N SER A 69 5.72 18.39 -0.95
CA SER A 69 5.01 19.64 -1.20
C SER A 69 4.24 20.10 0.04
N LYS A 70 3.95 21.41 0.08
CA LYS A 70 3.25 22.06 1.19
C LYS A 70 2.08 22.87 0.65
N GLY A 71 1.09 23.12 1.50
CA GLY A 71 -0.03 23.96 1.15
C GLY A 71 -1.04 23.34 0.19
N ASN A 72 -1.05 22.04 0.08
CA ASN A 72 -2.04 21.32 -0.71
C ASN A 72 -3.44 21.50 -0.12
N PRO A 73 -4.52 21.39 -0.92
CA PRO A 73 -5.86 21.41 -0.38
C PRO A 73 -6.03 20.30 0.67
N ASN A 74 -6.89 20.56 1.66
CA ASN A 74 -7.12 19.57 2.71
C ASN A 74 -7.91 18.34 2.23
N ILE A 75 -8.44 18.36 1.02
CA ILE A 75 -8.96 17.18 0.33
C ILE A 75 -8.19 17.06 -0.99
N PRO A 76 -6.93 16.60 -0.92
CA PRO A 76 -6.12 16.51 -2.13
C PRO A 76 -6.52 15.31 -2.97
N GLN A 77 -6.40 15.45 -4.28
CA GLN A 77 -6.46 14.28 -5.15
C GLN A 77 -5.10 13.59 -5.14
N VAL A 78 -5.09 12.35 -4.68
CA VAL A 78 -3.90 11.50 -4.69
C VAL A 78 -3.93 10.68 -5.97
N ALA A 79 -2.83 10.68 -6.70
CA ALA A 79 -2.80 10.01 -8.00
C ALA A 79 -1.43 9.41 -8.27
N ALA A 80 -1.43 8.29 -9.00
CA ALA A 80 -0.22 7.61 -9.42
C ALA A 80 -0.44 6.95 -10.79
N ALA A 81 0.62 6.93 -11.58
CA ALA A 81 0.65 6.21 -12.84
C ALA A 81 1.27 4.84 -12.60
N LEU A 82 0.61 3.80 -13.11
CA LEU A 82 1.00 2.42 -12.94
C LEU A 82 1.36 1.79 -14.28
N SER A 83 2.35 0.92 -14.28
CA SER A 83 2.65 0.09 -15.45
C SER A 83 3.32 -1.20 -15.03
N ALA A 84 3.19 -2.22 -15.87
CA ALA A 84 3.83 -3.52 -15.65
C ALA A 84 4.00 -4.24 -16.99
N GLY A 85 4.83 -5.27 -16.99
CA GLY A 85 4.99 -6.14 -18.17
C GLY A 85 3.86 -7.15 -18.34
N ASP A 86 3.12 -7.44 -17.27
CA ASP A 86 1.96 -8.32 -17.28
C ASP A 86 0.74 -7.55 -16.80
N ASP A 87 -0.43 -8.18 -16.90
CA ASP A 87 -1.68 -7.56 -16.51
C ASP A 87 -1.68 -7.19 -15.03
N LEU A 88 -2.06 -5.95 -14.75
CA LEU A 88 -2.25 -5.47 -13.39
C LEU A 88 -3.47 -6.14 -12.78
N ALA A 89 -3.27 -6.82 -11.66
CA ALA A 89 -4.31 -7.60 -11.00
C ALA A 89 -4.95 -6.84 -9.84
N GLU A 90 -4.20 -5.90 -9.22
CA GLU A 90 -4.69 -5.17 -8.07
C GLU A 90 -3.93 -3.87 -7.93
N SER A 91 -4.60 -2.83 -7.46
CA SER A 91 -3.99 -1.54 -7.14
C SER A 91 -4.77 -0.90 -5.99
N ALA A 92 -4.11 -0.02 -5.25
CA ALA A 92 -4.77 0.70 -4.16
C ALA A 92 -3.98 1.94 -3.77
N LEU A 93 -4.68 2.88 -3.10
CA LEU A 93 -4.11 4.11 -2.56
C LEU A 93 -4.55 4.26 -1.10
N TRP A 94 -3.65 4.76 -0.25
CA TRP A 94 -3.94 5.09 1.15
C TRP A 94 -3.41 6.46 1.48
N VAL A 95 -4.06 7.14 2.42
CA VAL A 95 -3.52 8.33 3.09
C VAL A 95 -3.62 8.07 4.59
N ASP A 96 -2.50 8.17 5.29
CA ASP A 96 -2.40 7.92 6.73
C ASP A 96 -3.00 6.57 7.13
N GLY A 97 -2.81 5.55 6.28
CA GLY A 97 -3.29 4.20 6.53
C GLY A 97 -4.76 3.97 6.19
N VAL A 98 -5.47 4.99 5.71
CA VAL A 98 -6.89 4.86 5.31
C VAL A 98 -6.96 4.71 3.80
N GLU A 99 -7.57 3.62 3.36
CA GLU A 99 -7.70 3.34 1.93
C GLU A 99 -8.65 4.34 1.27
N LEU A 100 -8.24 4.86 0.11
CA LEU A 100 -9.06 5.75 -0.68
C LEU A 100 -9.91 4.95 -1.66
N LEU A 101 -11.10 5.46 -1.96
CA LEU A 101 -11.87 4.94 -3.08
C LEU A 101 -11.15 5.37 -4.35
N GLU A 102 -10.45 4.42 -4.96
CA GLU A 102 -9.67 4.71 -6.15
C GLU A 102 -10.51 4.56 -7.41
N LYS A 103 -10.13 5.32 -8.41
CA LYS A 103 -10.69 5.23 -9.75
C LYS A 103 -9.54 5.06 -10.72
N GLY A 104 -9.80 4.33 -11.81
CA GLY A 104 -8.82 4.18 -12.87
C GLY A 104 -9.13 5.13 -14.01
N GLY A 105 -8.09 5.73 -14.57
CA GLY A 105 -8.19 6.59 -15.75
C GLY A 105 -7.30 6.08 -16.85
N GLY A 106 -7.89 5.81 -18.03
CA GLY A 106 -7.14 5.33 -19.17
C GLY A 106 -6.47 3.99 -18.94
N LEU A 107 -7.08 3.11 -18.11
CA LEU A 107 -6.48 1.83 -17.80
C LEU A 107 -6.55 0.89 -18.99
N THR A 108 -5.41 0.32 -19.31
CA THR A 108 -5.29 -0.89 -20.10
C THR A 108 -4.87 -2.03 -19.17
N PRO A 109 -4.86 -3.28 -19.60
CA PRO A 109 -4.44 -4.36 -18.70
C PRO A 109 -3.09 -4.14 -18.04
N THR A 110 -2.13 -3.49 -18.73
CA THR A 110 -0.75 -3.36 -18.25
C THR A 110 -0.37 -1.98 -17.74
N LYS A 111 -1.24 -0.96 -17.89
CA LYS A 111 -0.91 0.39 -17.44
C LYS A 111 -2.14 1.27 -17.30
N GLY A 112 -1.99 2.34 -16.55
CA GLY A 112 -3.02 3.36 -16.39
C GLY A 112 -2.73 4.28 -15.22
N THR A 113 -3.72 5.07 -14.86
CA THR A 113 -3.64 6.00 -13.73
C THR A 113 -4.70 5.62 -12.71
N ILE A 114 -4.30 5.62 -11.44
CA ILE A 114 -5.26 5.51 -10.33
C ILE A 114 -5.25 6.82 -9.56
N TYR A 115 -6.42 7.20 -9.03
CA TYR A 115 -6.55 8.41 -8.25
C TYR A 115 -7.71 8.29 -7.27
N GLY A 116 -7.64 9.05 -6.20
CA GLY A 116 -8.68 9.09 -5.17
C GLY A 116 -8.48 10.29 -4.28
N ALA A 117 -9.44 10.54 -3.40
CA ALA A 117 -9.37 11.63 -2.45
C ALA A 117 -9.82 11.14 -1.07
N PRO A 118 -9.31 11.76 0.02
CA PRO A 118 -9.82 11.43 1.35
C PRO A 118 -11.32 11.71 1.43
N ALA A 119 -12.04 10.90 2.22
CA ALA A 119 -13.48 11.08 2.40
C ALA A 119 -13.82 12.33 3.23
N ALA A 120 -12.86 12.81 4.02
CA ALA A 120 -13.03 13.99 4.88
C ALA A 120 -11.76 14.84 4.82
N PRO A 121 -11.85 16.15 5.16
CA PRO A 121 -10.67 17.02 5.17
C PRO A 121 -9.58 16.49 6.08
N LEU A 122 -8.33 16.60 5.61
CA LEU A 122 -7.16 16.26 6.39
C LEU A 122 -6.83 17.42 7.33
N ALA A 123 -6.30 17.07 8.51
CA ALA A 123 -5.80 18.06 9.45
C ALA A 123 -4.55 18.73 8.88
N LYS A 124 -4.28 19.96 9.30
CA LYS A 124 -3.03 20.64 8.95
C LYS A 124 -1.84 19.81 9.40
N GLY A 125 -0.81 19.80 8.59
CA GLY A 125 0.42 19.08 8.88
C GLY A 125 0.79 18.08 7.83
N ARG A 126 1.71 17.20 8.20
CA ARG A 126 2.26 16.20 7.28
C ARG A 126 1.37 14.97 7.21
N HIS A 127 1.24 14.45 6.01
CA HIS A 127 0.49 13.24 5.74
C HIS A 127 1.30 12.29 4.88
N THR A 128 1.03 11.00 4.97
CA THR A 128 1.74 9.98 4.19
C THR A 128 0.76 9.32 3.24
N ALA A 129 1.10 9.32 1.96
CA ALA A 129 0.36 8.60 0.94
C ALA A 129 1.11 7.34 0.54
N ILE A 130 0.38 6.30 0.18
CA ILE A 130 0.94 5.05 -0.31
C ILE A 130 0.18 4.64 -1.57
N ALA A 131 0.93 4.21 -2.58
CA ALA A 131 0.38 3.59 -3.78
C ALA A 131 0.93 2.18 -3.91
N TYR A 132 0.08 1.28 -4.39
CA TYR A 132 0.40 -0.14 -4.52
C TYR A 132 -0.18 -0.67 -5.82
N ALA A 133 0.58 -1.54 -6.47
CA ALA A 133 0.11 -2.23 -7.67
C ALA A 133 0.79 -3.60 -7.75
N ARG A 134 0.08 -4.56 -8.33
CA ARG A 134 0.67 -5.87 -8.57
C ARG A 134 0.12 -6.53 -9.83
N THR A 135 0.94 -7.42 -10.36
CA THR A 135 0.53 -8.44 -11.32
C THR A 135 0.19 -9.73 -10.56
N GLY A 136 0.10 -10.85 -11.24
CA GLY A 136 -0.06 -12.15 -10.58
C GLY A 136 1.19 -12.61 -9.81
N THR A 137 2.37 -12.09 -10.13
CA THR A 137 3.63 -12.59 -9.58
C THR A 137 4.56 -11.51 -9.03
N GLN A 138 4.30 -10.24 -9.31
CA GLN A 138 5.15 -9.13 -8.95
C GLN A 138 4.33 -8.03 -8.31
N ALA A 139 4.91 -7.30 -7.36
CA ALA A 139 4.23 -6.21 -6.69
C ALA A 139 5.20 -5.13 -6.27
N PHE A 140 4.70 -3.90 -6.17
CA PHE A 140 5.47 -2.77 -5.72
C PHE A 140 4.57 -1.82 -4.95
N ALA A 141 5.15 -1.16 -3.95
CA ALA A 141 4.47 -0.12 -3.18
C ALA A 141 5.44 1.03 -2.96
N VAL A 142 4.92 2.24 -2.97
CA VAL A 142 5.70 3.44 -2.73
C VAL A 142 4.96 4.34 -1.75
N ALA A 143 5.70 4.96 -0.84
CA ALA A 143 5.16 5.93 0.11
C ALA A 143 5.83 7.27 -0.10
N TRP A 144 5.06 8.35 0.08
CA TRP A 144 5.60 9.70 0.04
C TRP A 144 4.81 10.59 0.99
N THR A 145 5.39 11.73 1.35
CA THR A 145 4.74 12.66 2.27
C THR A 145 4.42 13.97 1.57
N PHE A 146 3.41 14.65 2.08
CA PHE A 146 3.01 15.98 1.67
C PHE A 146 2.37 16.68 2.88
N SER A 147 2.17 17.99 2.80
CA SER A 147 1.55 18.75 3.89
C SER A 147 0.35 19.55 3.39
N VAL A 148 -0.64 19.67 4.22
CA VAL A 148 -1.81 20.53 3.96
C VAL A 148 -1.87 21.67 4.97
#